data_fae24fb10211fe2df14ffa60df77c3d8
#
_entry.id   fae24fb10211fe2df14ffa60df77c3d8
#
_cell.length_a   1.000
_cell.length_b   1.000
_cell.length_c   1.000
_cell.angle_alpha   90.00
_cell.angle_beta   90.00
_cell.angle_gamma   90.00
#
_symmetry.space_group_name_H-M   'P 1'
#
loop_
_entity.id
_entity.type
_entity.pdbx_description
1 polymer ?
#
loop_
_entity_poly.entity_id
_entity_poly.type
_entity_poly.pdbx_seq_one_letter_code
_entity_poly.pdbx_strand_id
1 'polypeptide(L)'
;MKRLLAATLMLASLSAFAHEPVYNQESIKVLQEHALTNVPGKKTIMLTVDYAPGQATVPHSHTGTAVAYVLEGEITSRVNDEKAITYKVGESFYEPAGSRHFESSNASQTEPAKLLVVMVLDDKAEVLTPLAQ
;
A
#
# COMPACT_ATOMS: atom_id res chain seq x y z
N MET A 1 42.67 43.40 -30.40
CA MET A 1 42.14 43.11 -29.04
C MET A 1 40.90 42.19 -29.16
N LYS A 2 41.06 40.91 -28.94
CA LYS A 2 39.95 39.93 -29.01
C LYS A 2 39.44 39.73 -27.59
N ARG A 3 38.19 40.13 -27.31
CA ARG A 3 37.51 39.87 -26.03
C ARG A 3 36.86 38.48 -26.07
N LEU A 4 37.39 37.53 -25.30
CA LEU A 4 36.70 36.26 -25.03
C LEU A 4 35.56 36.54 -24.03
N LEU A 5 34.31 36.27 -24.45
CA LEU A 5 33.18 36.14 -23.53
C LEU A 5 33.20 34.69 -22.99
N ALA A 6 33.45 34.53 -21.72
CA ALA A 6 33.24 33.28 -21.03
C ALA A 6 31.75 33.18 -20.65
N ALA A 7 31.02 32.27 -21.25
CA ALA A 7 29.67 31.94 -20.88
C ALA A 7 29.69 30.94 -19.71
N THR A 8 29.32 31.39 -18.52
CA THR A 8 29.17 30.52 -17.34
C THR A 8 27.83 29.79 -17.39
N LEU A 9 27.90 28.50 -17.67
CA LEU A 9 26.73 27.61 -17.66
C LEU A 9 26.37 27.32 -16.20
N MET A 10 25.28 27.91 -15.67
CA MET A 10 24.71 27.54 -14.37
C MET A 10 23.92 26.24 -14.52
N LEU A 11 24.44 25.13 -14.01
CA LEU A 11 23.67 23.91 -13.77
C LEU A 11 22.73 24.15 -12.59
N ALA A 12 21.44 24.30 -12.88
CA ALA A 12 20.41 24.23 -11.85
C ALA A 12 20.21 22.76 -11.47
N SER A 13 20.72 22.36 -10.30
CA SER A 13 20.41 21.07 -9.71
C SER A 13 18.94 21.08 -9.25
N LEU A 14 18.07 20.37 -9.97
CA LEU A 14 16.74 20.04 -9.49
C LEU A 14 16.90 19.02 -8.34
N SER A 15 16.78 19.46 -7.12
CA SER A 15 16.61 18.58 -5.97
C SER A 15 15.22 17.96 -6.07
N ALA A 16 15.13 16.69 -6.44
CA ALA A 16 13.92 15.92 -6.30
C ALA A 16 13.64 15.78 -4.78
N PHE A 17 12.70 16.54 -4.26
CA PHE A 17 12.17 16.31 -2.92
C PHE A 17 11.40 14.99 -2.96
N ALA A 18 11.98 13.92 -2.39
CA ALA A 18 11.23 12.73 -2.07
C ALA A 18 10.15 13.14 -1.06
N HIS A 19 8.88 13.04 -1.47
CA HIS A 19 7.77 13.32 -0.58
C HIS A 19 7.59 12.11 0.31
N GLU A 20 7.72 12.30 1.64
CA GLU A 20 7.48 11.23 2.60
C GLU A 20 6.00 10.81 2.56
N PRO A 21 5.72 9.50 2.62
CA PRO A 21 4.35 9.00 2.63
C PRO A 21 3.55 9.53 3.83
N VAL A 22 2.28 9.82 3.63
CA VAL A 22 1.34 10.18 4.69
C VAL A 22 0.68 8.91 5.21
N TYR A 23 1.00 8.51 6.43
CA TYR A 23 0.52 7.29 7.07
C TYR A 23 -0.79 7.49 7.85
N ASN A 24 -1.55 6.39 8.06
CA ASN A 24 -2.77 6.32 8.89
C ASN A 24 -3.88 7.31 8.50
N GLN A 25 -3.98 7.65 7.23
CA GLN A 25 -5.05 8.51 6.73
C GLN A 25 -5.87 7.84 5.62
N GLU A 26 -5.52 6.60 5.28
CA GLU A 26 -6.32 5.78 4.38
C GLU A 26 -7.69 5.49 4.99
N SER A 27 -8.71 5.37 4.15
CA SER A 27 -10.06 5.02 4.56
C SER A 27 -10.31 3.53 4.34
N ILE A 28 -10.52 2.80 5.44
CA ILE A 28 -10.86 1.37 5.41
C ILE A 28 -12.36 1.22 5.62
N LYS A 29 -13.05 0.59 4.67
CA LYS A 29 -14.48 0.31 4.74
C LYS A 29 -14.75 -1.18 4.61
N VAL A 30 -15.26 -1.79 5.68
CA VAL A 30 -15.74 -3.18 5.65
C VAL A 30 -17.03 -3.23 4.85
N LEU A 31 -17.06 -4.08 3.82
CA LEU A 31 -18.22 -4.32 2.96
C LEU A 31 -19.02 -5.53 3.45
N GLN A 32 -18.31 -6.60 3.83
CA GLN A 32 -18.90 -7.82 4.35
C GLN A 32 -17.97 -8.47 5.39
N GLU A 33 -18.58 -9.12 6.39
CA GLU A 33 -17.87 -9.96 7.36
C GLU A 33 -18.75 -11.15 7.73
N HIS A 34 -18.22 -12.36 7.61
CA HIS A 34 -18.96 -13.59 7.90
C HIS A 34 -18.08 -14.63 8.56
N ALA A 35 -18.60 -15.29 9.60
CA ALA A 35 -18.01 -16.51 10.12
C ALA A 35 -18.02 -17.59 9.03
N LEU A 36 -16.92 -18.34 8.91
CA LEU A 36 -16.84 -19.44 7.96
C LEU A 36 -17.43 -20.71 8.59
N THR A 37 -18.57 -21.17 8.07
CA THR A 37 -19.26 -22.36 8.61
C THR A 37 -18.52 -23.67 8.33
N ASN A 38 -17.68 -23.69 7.29
CA ASN A 38 -16.84 -24.82 6.89
C ASN A 38 -15.44 -24.80 7.48
N VAL A 39 -15.05 -23.72 8.16
CA VAL A 39 -13.76 -23.58 8.85
C VAL A 39 -14.02 -22.92 10.22
N PRO A 40 -14.40 -23.71 11.24
CA PRO A 40 -14.73 -23.18 12.57
C PRO A 40 -13.59 -22.30 13.14
N GLY A 41 -13.94 -21.21 13.80
CA GLY A 41 -13.00 -20.25 14.39
C GLY A 41 -12.36 -19.29 13.38
N LYS A 42 -12.81 -19.30 12.11
CA LYS A 42 -12.36 -18.37 11.08
C LYS A 42 -13.52 -17.51 10.57
N LYS A 43 -13.17 -16.32 10.11
CA LYS A 43 -14.07 -15.40 9.39
C LYS A 43 -13.45 -14.97 8.08
N THR A 44 -14.28 -14.59 7.13
CA THR A 44 -13.89 -13.85 5.94
C THR A 44 -14.33 -12.40 6.06
N ILE A 45 -13.50 -11.48 5.62
CA ILE A 45 -13.80 -10.05 5.53
C ILE A 45 -13.53 -9.60 4.10
N MET A 46 -14.46 -8.85 3.53
CA MET A 46 -14.25 -8.08 2.31
C MET A 46 -14.29 -6.60 2.66
N LEU A 47 -13.26 -5.88 2.28
CA LEU A 47 -13.14 -4.45 2.55
C LEU A 47 -12.53 -3.69 1.37
N THR A 48 -12.72 -2.37 1.36
CA THR A 48 -11.95 -1.47 0.49
C THR A 48 -11.01 -0.63 1.33
N VAL A 49 -9.87 -0.29 0.71
CA VAL A 49 -8.91 0.69 1.24
C VAL A 49 -8.76 1.79 0.20
N ASP A 50 -9.13 3.00 0.58
CA ASP A 50 -9.03 4.19 -0.25
C ASP A 50 -7.82 5.02 0.20
N TYR A 51 -6.93 5.32 -0.74
CA TYR A 51 -5.74 6.14 -0.54
C TYR A 51 -5.86 7.44 -1.33
N ALA A 52 -5.75 8.57 -0.66
CA ALA A 52 -5.47 9.83 -1.33
C ALA A 52 -4.04 9.84 -1.91
N PRO A 53 -3.69 10.81 -2.77
CA PRO A 53 -2.32 10.94 -3.30
C PRO A 53 -1.28 10.95 -2.18
N GLY A 54 -0.23 10.13 -2.33
CA GLY A 54 0.88 10.03 -1.39
C GLY A 54 0.60 9.33 -0.06
N GLN A 55 -0.61 8.77 0.14
CA GLN A 55 -0.94 8.04 1.37
C GLN A 55 -0.40 6.60 1.37
N ALA A 56 -0.12 6.11 2.57
CA ALA A 56 0.30 4.73 2.81
C ALA A 56 -0.30 4.21 4.13
N THR A 57 -0.54 2.90 4.18
CA THR A 57 -0.79 2.19 5.43
C THR A 57 0.53 1.98 6.17
N VAL A 58 0.51 2.10 7.50
CA VAL A 58 1.71 1.78 8.30
C VAL A 58 2.15 0.34 8.07
N PRO A 59 3.46 0.05 8.17
CA PRO A 59 3.94 -1.33 8.19
C PRO A 59 3.18 -2.15 9.24
N HIS A 60 2.64 -3.29 8.82
CA HIS A 60 1.73 -4.10 9.64
C HIS A 60 1.85 -5.59 9.32
N SER A 61 1.15 -6.40 10.10
CA SER A 61 1.00 -7.83 9.85
C SER A 61 -0.48 -8.22 9.96
N HIS A 62 -0.81 -9.38 9.36
CA HIS A 62 -2.10 -10.04 9.50
C HIS A 62 -1.89 -11.44 10.06
N THR A 63 -2.77 -11.88 10.98
CA THR A 63 -2.73 -13.26 11.49
C THR A 63 -3.21 -14.28 10.46
N GLY A 64 -4.06 -13.85 9.54
CA GLY A 64 -4.58 -14.67 8.44
C GLY A 64 -4.02 -14.26 7.08
N THR A 65 -4.67 -14.72 6.03
CA THR A 65 -4.31 -14.42 4.64
C THR A 65 -5.10 -13.23 4.10
N ALA A 66 -4.50 -12.50 3.15
CA ALA A 66 -5.19 -11.47 2.38
C ALA A 66 -4.93 -11.64 0.88
N VAL A 67 -5.95 -11.35 0.08
CA VAL A 67 -5.85 -11.17 -1.37
C VAL A 67 -6.32 -9.76 -1.67
N ALA A 68 -5.45 -8.96 -2.28
CA ALA A 68 -5.75 -7.58 -2.65
C ALA A 68 -5.85 -7.45 -4.18
N TYR A 69 -6.81 -6.67 -4.64
CA TYR A 69 -7.08 -6.39 -6.05
C TYR A 69 -7.18 -4.88 -6.26
N VAL A 70 -6.45 -4.33 -7.23
CA VAL A 70 -6.45 -2.89 -7.50
C VAL A 70 -7.69 -2.51 -8.30
N LEU A 71 -8.56 -1.69 -7.69
CA LEU A 71 -9.77 -1.14 -8.31
C LEU A 71 -9.52 0.19 -9.02
N GLU A 72 -8.61 1.02 -8.48
CA GLU A 72 -8.33 2.35 -8.98
C GLU A 72 -6.88 2.73 -8.72
N GLY A 73 -6.25 3.49 -9.63
CA GLY A 73 -4.89 3.97 -9.50
C GLY A 73 -3.83 2.89 -9.55
N GLU A 74 -2.76 3.09 -8.81
CA GLU A 74 -1.62 2.17 -8.71
C GLU A 74 -1.19 2.04 -7.24
N ILE A 75 -0.93 0.81 -6.80
CA ILE A 75 -0.51 0.51 -5.44
C ILE A 75 0.86 -0.14 -5.45
N THR A 76 1.78 0.41 -4.69
CA THR A 76 3.08 -0.23 -4.41
C THR A 76 2.94 -1.07 -3.15
N SER A 77 3.28 -2.36 -3.25
CA SER A 77 3.22 -3.32 -2.15
C SER A 77 4.55 -4.04 -1.97
N ARG A 78 4.95 -4.26 -0.71
CA ARG A 78 6.11 -5.07 -0.33
C ARG A 78 5.77 -5.96 0.86
N VAL A 79 5.71 -7.27 0.58
CA VAL A 79 5.39 -8.32 1.56
C VAL A 79 6.65 -9.06 1.94
N ASN A 80 6.91 -9.22 3.23
CA ASN A 80 8.12 -9.84 3.78
C ASN A 80 9.40 -9.20 3.22
N ASP A 81 10.42 -10.02 2.92
CA ASP A 81 11.70 -9.57 2.38
C ASP A 81 11.71 -9.49 0.84
N GLU A 82 10.52 -9.53 0.21
CA GLU A 82 10.39 -9.42 -1.24
C GLU A 82 10.64 -7.98 -1.71
N LYS A 83 10.85 -7.83 -3.02
CA LYS A 83 10.97 -6.52 -3.64
C LYS A 83 9.60 -5.84 -3.67
N ALA A 84 9.58 -4.52 -3.52
CA ALA A 84 8.40 -3.73 -3.76
C ALA A 84 7.98 -3.84 -5.24
N ILE A 85 6.68 -4.06 -5.47
CA ILE A 85 6.05 -4.17 -6.79
C ILE A 85 4.91 -3.17 -6.85
N THR A 86 4.80 -2.43 -7.95
CA THR A 86 3.67 -1.55 -8.21
C THR A 86 2.64 -2.28 -9.08
N TYR A 87 1.45 -2.44 -8.54
CA TYR A 87 0.30 -3.09 -9.16
C TYR A 87 -0.67 -2.04 -9.71
N LYS A 88 -1.20 -2.31 -10.91
CA LYS A 88 -2.14 -1.47 -11.64
C LYS A 88 -3.56 -2.01 -11.52
N VAL A 89 -4.54 -1.22 -11.95
CA VAL A 89 -5.95 -1.65 -12.04
C VAL A 89 -6.06 -3.00 -12.75
N GLY A 90 -6.75 -3.95 -12.11
CA GLY A 90 -6.93 -5.32 -12.61
C GLY A 90 -5.86 -6.31 -12.15
N GLU A 91 -4.80 -5.85 -11.50
CA GLU A 91 -3.75 -6.69 -10.93
C GLU A 91 -4.03 -6.97 -9.44
N SER A 92 -3.43 -8.03 -8.93
CA SER A 92 -3.64 -8.50 -7.56
C SER A 92 -2.35 -9.02 -6.94
N PHE A 93 -2.32 -9.02 -5.61
CA PHE A 93 -1.24 -9.63 -4.84
C PHE A 93 -1.79 -10.41 -3.64
N TYR A 94 -0.95 -11.28 -3.09
CA TYR A 94 -1.29 -12.17 -2.00
C TYR A 94 -0.38 -11.95 -0.80
N GLU A 95 -0.97 -11.94 0.38
CA GLU A 95 -0.29 -11.87 1.66
C GLU A 95 -0.54 -13.18 2.43
N PRO A 96 0.49 -14.03 2.58
CA PRO A 96 0.40 -15.25 3.39
C PRO A 96 0.05 -14.94 4.85
N ALA A 97 -0.57 -15.88 5.54
CA ALA A 97 -0.84 -15.77 6.97
C ALA A 97 0.46 -15.50 7.75
N GLY A 98 0.42 -14.52 8.65
CA GLY A 98 1.57 -14.11 9.46
C GLY A 98 2.63 -13.32 8.71
N SER A 99 2.40 -12.94 7.45
CA SER A 99 3.33 -12.08 6.71
C SER A 99 3.40 -10.68 7.29
N ARG A 100 4.54 -10.02 7.05
CA ARG A 100 4.75 -8.60 7.34
C ARG A 100 4.57 -7.81 6.06
N HIS A 101 3.62 -6.89 6.05
CA HIS A 101 3.37 -5.98 4.95
C HIS A 101 4.11 -4.67 5.22
N PHE A 102 5.32 -4.56 4.67
CA PHE A 102 6.19 -3.41 4.93
C PHE A 102 5.80 -2.16 4.15
N GLU A 103 5.14 -2.33 3.01
CA GLU A 103 4.68 -1.23 2.20
C GLU A 103 3.33 -1.56 1.56
N SER A 104 2.38 -0.65 1.74
CA SER A 104 1.12 -0.59 1.02
C SER A 104 0.82 0.89 0.81
N SER A 105 1.13 1.41 -0.36
CA SER A 105 1.10 2.84 -0.63
C SER A 105 0.49 3.16 -2.00
N ASN A 106 -0.15 4.33 -2.09
CA ASN A 106 -0.50 4.91 -3.38
C ASN A 106 0.79 5.33 -4.10
N ALA A 107 1.03 4.76 -5.28
CA ALA A 107 2.22 5.07 -6.09
C ALA A 107 2.19 6.50 -6.66
N SER A 108 1.00 7.15 -6.69
CA SER A 108 0.80 8.49 -7.24
C SER A 108 0.80 9.56 -6.15
N GLN A 109 1.40 10.71 -6.46
CA GLN A 109 1.32 11.93 -5.65
C GLN A 109 0.20 12.86 -6.10
N THR A 110 -0.54 12.53 -7.15
CA THR A 110 -1.58 13.39 -7.74
C THR A 110 -2.94 12.73 -7.90
N GLU A 111 -2.99 11.41 -8.03
CA GLU A 111 -4.20 10.64 -8.29
C GLU A 111 -4.53 9.71 -7.11
N PRO A 112 -5.82 9.45 -6.81
CA PRO A 112 -6.21 8.50 -5.78
C PRO A 112 -5.95 7.06 -6.20
N ALA A 113 -5.94 6.15 -5.23
CA ALA A 113 -5.90 4.72 -5.47
C ALA A 113 -6.86 3.96 -4.54
N LYS A 114 -7.31 2.78 -4.98
CA LYS A 114 -8.24 1.95 -4.22
C LYS A 114 -7.93 0.48 -4.37
N LEU A 115 -7.94 -0.23 -3.24
CA LEU A 115 -7.89 -1.69 -3.16
C LEU A 115 -9.26 -2.27 -2.78
N LEU A 116 -9.57 -3.43 -3.33
CA LEU A 116 -10.48 -4.40 -2.76
C LEU A 116 -9.64 -5.48 -2.08
N VAL A 117 -9.91 -5.78 -0.82
CA VAL A 117 -9.18 -6.79 -0.07
C VAL A 117 -10.14 -7.83 0.48
N VAL A 118 -9.83 -9.11 0.26
CA VAL A 118 -10.53 -10.25 0.87
C VAL A 118 -9.56 -10.96 1.80
N MET A 119 -9.99 -11.15 3.04
CA MET A 119 -9.17 -11.77 4.08
C MET A 119 -9.85 -12.98 4.68
N VAL A 120 -9.05 -13.94 5.13
CA VAL A 120 -9.48 -15.03 6.04
C VAL A 120 -8.65 -14.93 7.30
N LEU A 121 -9.31 -14.61 8.40
CA LEU A 121 -8.71 -14.35 9.71
C LEU A 121 -9.28 -15.28 10.77
N ASP A 122 -8.64 -15.34 11.94
CA ASP A 122 -9.29 -15.85 13.13
C ASP A 122 -10.51 -14.97 13.49
N ASP A 123 -11.55 -15.57 14.05
CA ASP A 123 -12.83 -14.88 14.31
C ASP A 123 -12.69 -13.63 15.19
N LYS A 124 -11.71 -13.63 16.12
CA LYS A 124 -11.40 -12.52 17.04
C LYS A 124 -10.24 -11.65 16.63
N ALA A 125 -9.63 -11.93 15.46
CA ALA A 125 -8.48 -11.16 15.00
C ALA A 125 -8.88 -9.77 14.48
N GLU A 126 -8.01 -8.80 14.74
CA GLU A 126 -8.07 -7.49 14.11
C GLU A 126 -7.67 -7.59 12.62
N VAL A 127 -8.13 -6.62 11.83
CA VAL A 127 -7.82 -6.56 10.39
C VAL A 127 -6.32 -6.45 10.15
N LEU A 128 -5.62 -5.66 10.94
CA LEU A 128 -4.18 -5.51 10.89
C LEU A 128 -3.60 -5.23 12.29
N THR A 129 -2.31 -5.55 12.47
CA THR A 129 -1.54 -5.20 13.65
C THR A 129 -0.31 -4.41 13.21
N PRO A 130 -0.15 -3.13 13.61
CA PRO A 130 1.06 -2.37 13.29
C PRO A 130 2.32 -3.09 13.76
N LEU A 131 3.38 -3.05 12.95
CA LEU A 131 4.69 -3.55 13.36
C LEU A 131 5.32 -2.59 14.37
N ALA A 132 6.02 -3.13 15.37
CA ALA A 132 6.83 -2.32 16.29
C ALA A 132 7.95 -1.62 15.49
N GLN A 133 8.15 -0.34 15.78
CA GLN A 133 9.25 0.48 15.25
C GLN A 133 10.55 0.16 15.97
#